data_dc91f9248865ad764f7929cb165de31b
#
_entry.id   dc91f9248865ad764f7929cb165de31b
#
_cell.length_a   1.000
_cell.length_b   1.000
_cell.length_c   1.000
_cell.angle_alpha   90.00
_cell.angle_beta   90.00
_cell.angle_gamma   90.00
#
_symmetry.space_group_name_H-M   'P 1'
#
loop_
_entity.id
_entity.type
_entity.pdbx_description
1 polymer ?
#
loop_
_entity_poly.entity_id
_entity_poly.type
_entity_poly.pdbx_seq_one_letter_code
_entity_poly.pdbx_strand_id
1 'polypeptide(L)'
;MKKVAILTTFTGVDEAYSLIGVVQNQIRMLVSGGYKPIVVVREGFKPEQTFALPQVTLKYIPNVPCSNYMAEAIDDNFKKDVSKLEVATVEALKDADVVITHDLIYQPESLKLNFACRQAIKSGSLKHLRWLHWIHSATSPQTLGKELQAKDHYFEIVAQRFPNSFVVFPNAYSIPRVARNFGFEEDQVKVVHHQTNLPGFCKWDKDVTSLIMDKNMLSADAIAVYPARLDRGKQVDVVIKIMAQLKKLNYSVRMIACDFHSTGGDKVTYREEMKKMAIDWGLNDQDLTFTSEANPSWKGQVPRKVVHDLFELSNVFILPSRSETYSLVAQEAALCGNLLVLNHDFAPFRDIYGKNAIYKQFSANIGFDGLDGEVTTTPSDEKGYYHDIAMRIKYELENNMVLAQQKRLRQYRNPVWIFKNELEPLFYNE
;
A
#
# COMPACT_ATOMS: atom_id res chain seq x y z
N MET A 1 8.05 -0.42 23.05
CA MET A 1 7.84 0.17 21.71
C MET A 1 8.31 1.62 21.77
N LYS A 2 9.07 2.07 20.78
CA LYS A 2 9.56 3.45 20.72
C LYS A 2 8.42 4.46 20.60
N LYS A 3 8.53 5.61 21.24
CA LYS A 3 7.59 6.72 21.09
C LYS A 3 8.02 7.58 19.92
N VAL A 4 7.19 7.69 18.89
CA VAL A 4 7.50 8.39 17.63
C VAL A 4 6.72 9.69 17.57
N ALA A 5 7.40 10.79 17.29
CA ALA A 5 6.81 12.08 17.01
C ALA A 5 6.98 12.47 15.54
N ILE A 6 6.01 13.17 14.98
CA ILE A 6 6.10 13.84 13.68
C ILE A 6 6.04 15.34 13.94
N LEU A 7 7.12 16.03 13.65
CA LEU A 7 7.23 17.49 13.83
C LEU A 7 6.93 18.19 12.52
N THR A 8 5.87 18.98 12.51
CA THR A 8 5.40 19.74 11.34
C THR A 8 5.25 21.23 11.66
N THR A 9 5.03 22.02 10.61
CA THR A 9 4.68 23.45 10.69
C THR A 9 3.25 23.73 10.26
N PHE A 10 2.38 22.70 10.24
CA PHE A 10 1.02 22.81 9.74
C PHE A 10 0.15 23.72 10.60
N THR A 11 -0.61 24.58 9.93
CA THR A 11 -1.63 25.47 10.53
C THR A 11 -3.06 25.01 10.20
N GLY A 12 -3.22 24.05 9.29
CA GLY A 12 -4.49 23.50 8.84
C GLY A 12 -4.27 22.33 7.90
N VAL A 13 -5.37 21.66 7.51
CA VAL A 13 -5.38 20.59 6.51
C VAL A 13 -5.73 21.20 5.16
N ASP A 14 -4.78 21.25 4.25
CA ASP A 14 -4.97 21.63 2.85
C ASP A 14 -4.73 20.40 1.97
N GLU A 15 -5.78 19.88 1.36
CA GLU A 15 -5.72 18.68 0.52
C GLU A 15 -4.90 18.88 -0.76
N ALA A 16 -4.74 20.11 -1.22
CA ALA A 16 -3.90 20.45 -2.36
C ALA A 16 -2.40 20.41 -2.01
N TYR A 17 -2.05 20.50 -0.74
CA TYR A 17 -0.67 20.43 -0.28
C TYR A 17 -0.21 18.99 -0.08
N SER A 18 0.56 18.48 -1.03
CA SER A 18 0.99 17.07 -1.08
C SER A 18 1.65 16.55 0.19
N LEU A 19 2.35 17.41 0.95
CA LEU A 19 3.00 17.06 2.20
C LEU A 19 1.99 16.63 3.29
N ILE A 20 0.80 17.23 3.32
CA ILE A 20 -0.29 16.79 4.20
C ILE A 20 -0.60 15.30 3.98
N GLY A 21 -0.75 14.91 2.72
CA GLY A 21 -0.99 13.50 2.34
C GLY A 21 0.14 12.57 2.77
N VAL A 22 1.40 13.01 2.67
CA VAL A 22 2.56 12.23 3.14
C VAL A 22 2.49 12.01 4.65
N VAL A 23 2.25 13.07 5.44
CA VAL A 23 2.16 12.98 6.90
C VAL A 23 0.95 12.14 7.33
N GLN A 24 -0.21 12.31 6.71
CA GLN A 24 -1.38 11.46 6.97
C GLN A 24 -1.07 9.99 6.73
N ASN A 25 -0.33 9.68 5.68
CA ASN A 25 0.07 8.33 5.38
C ASN A 25 1.06 7.78 6.42
N GLN A 26 2.00 8.58 6.90
CA GLN A 26 2.90 8.19 7.99
C GLN A 26 2.13 7.92 9.29
N ILE A 27 1.17 8.77 9.64
CA ILE A 27 0.29 8.54 10.79
C ILE A 27 -0.45 7.20 10.66
N ARG A 28 -1.04 6.92 9.49
CA ARG A 28 -1.73 5.65 9.23
C ARG A 28 -0.78 4.45 9.37
N MET A 29 0.44 4.54 8.83
CA MET A 29 1.46 3.49 8.97
C MET A 29 1.81 3.23 10.44
N LEU A 30 2.09 4.28 11.20
CA LEU A 30 2.40 4.19 12.63
C LEU A 30 1.26 3.57 13.43
N VAL A 31 0.03 4.05 13.22
CA VAL A 31 -1.16 3.52 13.91
C VAL A 31 -1.41 2.05 13.54
N SER A 32 -1.31 1.69 12.27
CA SER A 32 -1.45 0.30 11.82
C SER A 32 -0.33 -0.61 12.33
N GLY A 33 0.86 -0.07 12.57
CA GLY A 33 1.97 -0.76 13.23
C GLY A 33 1.84 -0.84 14.75
N GLY A 34 0.72 -0.37 15.33
CA GLY A 34 0.47 -0.39 16.77
C GLY A 34 1.07 0.77 17.55
N TYR A 35 1.66 1.76 16.88
CA TYR A 35 2.22 2.95 17.50
C TYR A 35 1.14 3.99 17.84
N LYS A 36 1.43 4.84 18.83
CA LYS A 36 0.62 6.00 19.17
C LYS A 36 1.43 7.26 18.86
N PRO A 37 1.36 7.79 17.63
CA PRO A 37 2.20 8.90 17.23
C PRO A 37 1.82 10.19 17.95
N ILE A 38 2.85 10.97 18.30
CA ILE A 38 2.71 12.36 18.68
C ILE A 38 2.85 13.19 17.40
N VAL A 39 1.87 14.04 17.10
CA VAL A 39 1.96 14.94 15.94
C VAL A 39 2.02 16.36 16.46
N VAL A 40 3.12 17.04 16.14
CA VAL A 40 3.34 18.42 16.54
C VAL A 40 2.90 19.34 15.41
N VAL A 41 1.99 20.25 15.71
CA VAL A 41 1.40 21.23 14.78
C VAL A 41 1.45 22.62 15.37
N ARG A 42 1.19 23.65 14.57
CA ARG A 42 1.10 25.02 15.08
C ARG A 42 -0.23 25.30 15.78
N GLU A 43 -0.21 26.24 16.72
CA GLU A 43 -1.43 26.78 17.32
C GLU A 43 -2.44 27.26 16.26
N GLY A 44 -3.70 26.96 16.47
CA GLY A 44 -4.77 27.20 15.51
C GLY A 44 -5.08 26.05 14.54
N PHE A 45 -4.23 25.00 14.50
CA PHE A 45 -4.52 23.81 13.71
C PHE A 45 -5.78 23.10 14.23
N LYS A 46 -6.71 22.83 13.32
CA LYS A 46 -7.94 22.06 13.62
C LYS A 46 -7.75 20.62 13.14
N PRO A 47 -7.85 19.62 14.04
CA PRO A 47 -7.67 18.23 13.66
C PRO A 47 -8.84 17.73 12.83
N GLU A 48 -8.54 17.17 11.66
CA GLU A 48 -9.49 16.56 10.75
C GLU A 48 -8.95 15.22 10.26
N GLN A 49 -9.83 14.34 9.78
CA GLN A 49 -9.46 13.06 9.16
C GLN A 49 -8.45 12.25 10.01
N THR A 50 -7.29 11.93 9.45
CA THR A 50 -6.24 11.12 10.09
C THR A 50 -5.66 11.77 11.34
N PHE A 51 -5.62 13.11 11.42
CA PHE A 51 -5.13 13.83 12.59
C PHE A 51 -6.09 13.74 13.79
N ALA A 52 -7.35 13.39 13.56
CA ALA A 52 -8.39 13.23 14.59
C ALA A 52 -8.53 11.77 15.08
N LEU A 53 -7.66 10.84 14.66
CA LEU A 53 -7.70 9.45 15.11
C LEU A 53 -7.44 9.36 16.63
N PRO A 54 -8.15 8.49 17.36
CA PRO A 54 -7.99 8.36 18.82
C PRO A 54 -6.58 7.95 19.28
N GLN A 55 -5.80 7.33 18.39
CA GLN A 55 -4.44 6.91 18.65
C GLN A 55 -3.41 8.04 18.50
N VAL A 56 -3.80 9.17 17.91
CA VAL A 56 -2.92 10.32 17.66
C VAL A 56 -2.97 11.29 18.84
N THR A 57 -1.80 11.66 19.34
CA THR A 57 -1.67 12.73 20.34
C THR A 57 -1.21 13.99 19.64
N LEU A 58 -2.05 15.02 19.60
CA LEU A 58 -1.66 16.32 19.09
C LEU A 58 -0.96 17.14 20.17
N LYS A 59 0.16 17.76 19.79
CA LYS A 59 0.86 18.77 20.57
C LYS A 59 0.98 20.05 19.74
N TYR A 60 0.91 21.19 20.40
CA TYR A 60 0.88 22.49 19.74
C TYR A 60 2.13 23.29 20.05
N ILE A 61 2.71 23.91 19.03
CA ILE A 61 3.78 24.89 19.17
C ILE A 61 3.28 26.27 18.70
N PRO A 62 3.86 27.38 19.17
CA PRO A 62 3.44 28.71 18.79
C PRO A 62 3.43 28.92 17.29
N ASN A 63 2.39 29.59 16.78
CA ASN A 63 2.31 30.00 15.37
C ASN A 63 3.14 31.28 15.17
N VAL A 64 4.44 31.10 15.04
CA VAL A 64 5.39 32.19 14.78
C VAL A 64 5.41 32.47 13.28
N PRO A 65 5.47 33.73 12.83
CA PRO A 65 5.59 34.08 11.43
C PRO A 65 6.78 33.39 10.76
N CYS A 66 6.59 32.97 9.50
CA CYS A 66 7.67 32.40 8.71
C CYS A 66 8.79 33.40 8.53
N SER A 67 10.01 32.87 8.53
CA SER A 67 11.20 33.67 8.29
C SER A 67 11.31 34.09 6.85
N ASN A 68 11.66 35.34 6.59
CA ASN A 68 12.12 35.78 5.30
C ASN A 68 13.63 35.78 5.29
N TYR A 69 14.25 34.81 4.63
CA TYR A 69 15.72 34.72 4.55
C TYR A 69 16.39 35.97 3.99
N MET A 70 15.70 36.73 3.17
CA MET A 70 16.26 37.91 2.53
C MET A 70 16.29 39.14 3.44
N ALA A 71 15.35 39.24 4.38
CA ALA A 71 15.14 40.44 5.20
C ALA A 71 15.40 40.21 6.70
N GLU A 72 15.39 38.96 7.17
CA GLU A 72 15.44 38.70 8.62
C GLU A 72 16.85 38.75 9.16
N ALA A 73 17.06 39.60 10.14
CA ALA A 73 18.27 39.62 10.94
C ALA A 73 18.07 38.71 12.18
N ILE A 74 19.16 38.15 12.72
CA ILE A 74 19.13 37.49 14.05
C ILE A 74 19.10 38.57 15.12
N ASP A 75 18.02 39.30 15.13
CA ASP A 75 17.74 40.36 16.13
C ASP A 75 17.08 39.79 17.39
N ASP A 76 16.71 40.65 18.31
CA ASP A 76 16.08 40.26 19.57
C ASP A 76 14.67 39.69 19.38
N ASN A 77 13.92 40.07 18.30
CA ASN A 77 12.63 39.50 17.98
C ASN A 77 12.79 38.08 17.48
N PHE A 78 13.77 37.86 16.59
CA PHE A 78 14.11 36.51 16.13
C PHE A 78 14.46 35.59 17.30
N LYS A 79 15.35 36.04 18.21
CA LYS A 79 15.76 35.27 19.39
C LYS A 79 14.59 34.99 20.34
N LYS A 80 13.69 35.97 20.52
CA LYS A 80 12.48 35.82 21.34
C LYS A 80 11.54 34.75 20.74
N ASP A 81 11.35 34.76 19.43
CA ASP A 81 10.54 33.78 18.73
C ASP A 81 11.15 32.36 18.81
N VAL A 82 12.47 32.26 18.60
CA VAL A 82 13.21 31.01 18.76
C VAL A 82 13.09 30.47 20.17
N SER A 83 13.23 31.30 21.20
CA SER A 83 13.09 30.86 22.60
C SER A 83 11.68 30.37 22.93
N LYS A 84 10.62 31.00 22.38
CA LYS A 84 9.25 30.52 22.54
C LYS A 84 9.07 29.15 21.89
N LEU A 85 9.59 29.00 20.69
CA LEU A 85 9.54 27.72 19.96
C LEU A 85 10.34 26.64 20.66
N GLU A 86 11.53 26.97 21.23
CA GLU A 86 12.35 26.02 21.96
C GLU A 86 11.59 25.41 23.14
N VAL A 87 11.02 26.25 24.00
CA VAL A 87 10.27 25.80 25.19
C VAL A 87 9.10 24.89 24.78
N ALA A 88 8.31 25.32 23.78
CA ALA A 88 7.16 24.54 23.33
C ALA A 88 7.58 23.23 22.62
N THR A 89 8.66 23.25 21.85
CA THR A 89 9.17 22.06 21.15
C THR A 89 9.74 21.05 22.13
N VAL A 90 10.47 21.50 23.18
CA VAL A 90 10.93 20.62 24.25
C VAL A 90 9.75 19.95 24.94
N GLU A 91 8.73 20.72 25.34
CA GLU A 91 7.54 20.16 26.00
C GLU A 91 6.76 19.19 25.08
N ALA A 92 6.72 19.47 23.78
CA ALA A 92 6.05 18.60 22.84
C ALA A 92 6.80 17.27 22.60
N LEU A 93 8.14 17.29 22.62
CA LEU A 93 8.98 16.16 22.20
C LEU A 93 9.68 15.43 23.35
N LYS A 94 9.62 15.92 24.61
CA LYS A 94 10.35 15.35 25.76
C LYS A 94 10.11 13.84 25.98
N ASP A 95 8.93 13.35 25.60
CA ASP A 95 8.54 11.95 25.76
C ASP A 95 8.81 11.09 24.51
N ALA A 96 9.32 11.69 23.43
CA ALA A 96 9.62 10.96 22.20
C ALA A 96 11.00 10.28 22.27
N ASP A 97 11.15 9.17 21.56
CA ASP A 97 12.44 8.53 21.28
C ASP A 97 12.95 8.90 19.88
N VAL A 98 12.01 9.02 18.93
CA VAL A 98 12.26 9.28 17.51
C VAL A 98 11.42 10.46 17.05
N VAL A 99 12.01 11.34 16.28
CA VAL A 99 11.31 12.47 15.66
C VAL A 99 11.47 12.43 14.15
N ILE A 100 10.36 12.32 13.44
CA ILE A 100 10.28 12.51 11.99
C ILE A 100 10.03 14.00 11.75
N THR A 101 10.86 14.64 10.93
CA THR A 101 10.68 16.04 10.54
C THR A 101 10.49 16.13 9.03
N HIS A 102 9.77 17.13 8.57
CA HIS A 102 9.61 17.40 7.14
C HIS A 102 10.23 18.75 6.80
N ASP A 103 11.16 18.72 5.86
CA ASP A 103 11.85 19.90 5.28
C ASP A 103 12.48 20.87 6.32
N LEU A 104 12.64 20.40 7.56
CA LEU A 104 13.16 21.20 8.67
C LEU A 104 14.57 21.74 8.42
N ILE A 105 15.41 20.96 7.73
CA ILE A 105 16.85 21.23 7.61
C ILE A 105 17.23 22.09 6.41
N TYR A 106 16.25 22.58 5.63
CA TYR A 106 16.57 23.43 4.47
C TYR A 106 15.50 24.46 4.09
N GLN A 107 14.24 24.25 4.45
CA GLN A 107 13.15 25.16 4.05
C GLN A 107 13.18 26.48 4.83
N PRO A 108 13.02 27.64 4.14
CA PRO A 108 13.01 28.95 4.77
C PRO A 108 12.00 29.10 5.89
N GLU A 109 10.81 28.55 5.69
CA GLU A 109 9.70 28.63 6.64
C GLU A 109 9.98 27.91 7.95
N SER A 110 10.94 26.99 7.93
CA SER A 110 11.34 26.19 9.09
C SER A 110 12.52 26.80 9.88
N LEU A 111 13.09 27.94 9.45
CA LEU A 111 14.32 28.49 10.00
C LEU A 111 14.27 28.67 11.52
N LYS A 112 13.28 29.39 12.05
CA LYS A 112 13.15 29.63 13.51
C LYS A 112 12.97 28.32 14.28
N LEU A 113 12.19 27.36 13.74
CA LEU A 113 12.01 26.05 14.35
C LEU A 113 13.29 25.21 14.32
N ASN A 114 14.06 25.29 13.22
CA ASN A 114 15.38 24.66 13.13
C ASN A 114 16.32 25.19 14.23
N PHE A 115 16.38 26.51 14.42
CA PHE A 115 17.19 27.12 15.48
C PHE A 115 16.72 26.68 16.86
N ALA A 116 15.41 26.66 17.11
CA ALA A 116 14.84 26.21 18.39
C ALA A 116 15.21 24.76 18.70
N CYS A 117 15.11 23.86 17.74
CA CYS A 117 15.55 22.47 17.89
C CYS A 117 17.04 22.37 18.22
N ARG A 118 17.90 23.18 17.56
CA ARG A 118 19.34 23.19 17.81
C ARG A 118 19.65 23.68 19.21
N GLN A 119 18.98 24.74 19.71
CA GLN A 119 19.15 25.24 21.07
C GLN A 119 18.74 24.19 22.10
N ALA A 120 17.59 23.53 21.89
CA ALA A 120 17.12 22.46 22.76
C ALA A 120 18.05 21.23 22.79
N ILE A 121 18.70 20.91 21.66
CA ILE A 121 19.74 19.87 21.63
C ILE A 121 21.00 20.32 22.38
N LYS A 122 21.43 21.56 22.16
CA LYS A 122 22.63 22.14 22.82
C LYS A 122 22.45 22.27 24.33
N SER A 123 21.26 22.63 24.79
CA SER A 123 20.92 22.65 26.23
C SER A 123 20.81 21.26 26.88
N GLY A 124 20.78 20.20 26.05
CA GLY A 124 20.65 18.81 26.50
C GLY A 124 19.22 18.29 26.56
N SER A 125 18.22 19.16 26.45
CA SER A 125 16.79 18.79 26.61
C SER A 125 16.31 17.79 25.59
N LEU A 126 16.79 17.88 24.34
CA LEU A 126 16.42 16.96 23.22
C LEU A 126 17.61 16.16 22.70
N LYS A 127 18.70 16.03 23.48
CA LYS A 127 19.91 15.30 23.07
C LYS A 127 19.68 13.79 22.86
N HIS A 128 18.69 13.22 23.54
CA HIS A 128 18.36 11.80 23.50
C HIS A 128 17.62 11.38 22.23
N LEU A 129 17.08 12.32 21.48
CA LEU A 129 16.24 12.04 20.33
C LEU A 129 17.03 11.49 19.15
N ARG A 130 16.43 10.54 18.43
CA ARG A 130 16.83 10.13 17.10
C ARG A 130 16.04 10.93 16.07
N TRP A 131 16.74 11.62 15.16
CA TRP A 131 16.14 12.52 14.19
C TRP A 131 16.10 11.86 12.80
N LEU A 132 14.92 11.79 12.20
CA LEU A 132 14.70 11.35 10.83
C LEU A 132 14.24 12.55 10.02
N HIS A 133 15.16 13.19 9.33
CA HIS A 133 14.89 14.38 8.52
C HIS A 133 14.36 13.95 7.15
N TRP A 134 13.06 13.94 6.98
CA TRP A 134 12.44 13.69 5.69
C TRP A 134 12.52 14.92 4.80
N ILE A 135 13.19 14.80 3.67
CA ILE A 135 13.35 15.90 2.71
C ILE A 135 12.62 15.56 1.41
N HIS A 136 12.00 16.56 0.82
CA HIS A 136 11.22 16.41 -0.43
C HIS A 136 11.95 17.00 -1.63
N SER A 137 13.08 17.67 -1.41
CA SER A 137 13.96 18.20 -2.46
C SER A 137 15.40 17.80 -2.19
N ALA A 138 16.16 17.52 -3.24
CA ALA A 138 17.59 17.29 -3.14
C ALA A 138 18.41 18.59 -3.29
N THR A 139 17.78 19.75 -3.28
CA THR A 139 18.44 21.06 -3.35
C THR A 139 19.15 21.33 -2.03
N SER A 140 20.43 21.67 -2.08
CA SER A 140 21.19 21.98 -0.86
C SER A 140 20.73 23.29 -0.24
N PRO A 141 20.84 23.44 1.11
CA PRO A 141 20.57 24.72 1.78
C PRO A 141 21.35 25.89 1.17
N GLN A 142 22.63 25.68 0.84
CA GLN A 142 23.50 26.71 0.24
C GLN A 142 23.01 27.12 -1.16
N THR A 143 22.58 26.16 -1.99
CA THR A 143 22.04 26.46 -3.31
C THR A 143 20.74 27.26 -3.19
N LEU A 144 19.84 26.80 -2.34
CA LEU A 144 18.57 27.49 -2.07
C LEU A 144 18.83 28.93 -1.56
N GLY A 145 19.82 29.12 -0.69
CA GLY A 145 20.20 30.42 -0.19
C GLY A 145 20.68 31.39 -1.25
N LYS A 146 21.48 30.90 -2.22
CA LYS A 146 21.91 31.71 -3.36
C LYS A 146 20.74 32.09 -4.26
N GLU A 147 19.84 31.15 -4.57
CA GLU A 147 18.65 31.40 -5.36
C GLU A 147 17.70 32.42 -4.71
N LEU A 148 17.56 32.36 -3.39
CA LEU A 148 16.74 33.28 -2.62
C LEU A 148 17.48 34.56 -2.22
N GLN A 149 18.74 34.74 -2.62
CA GLN A 149 19.60 35.87 -2.22
C GLN A 149 19.68 36.05 -0.69
N ALA A 150 19.62 34.97 0.05
CA ALA A 150 19.64 34.99 1.50
C ALA A 150 21.05 35.25 2.06
N LYS A 151 21.12 35.65 3.34
CA LYS A 151 22.41 35.83 4.04
C LYS A 151 23.07 34.49 4.28
N ASP A 152 24.31 34.31 3.84
CA ASP A 152 25.05 33.04 3.88
C ASP A 152 25.15 32.42 5.29
N HIS A 153 25.27 33.25 6.33
CA HIS A 153 25.41 32.73 7.69
C HIS A 153 24.21 31.91 8.21
N TYR A 154 23.00 32.10 7.68
CA TYR A 154 21.87 31.26 8.03
C TYR A 154 22.04 29.83 7.49
N PHE A 155 22.59 29.73 6.28
CA PHE A 155 22.82 28.45 5.64
C PHE A 155 23.95 27.67 6.25
N GLU A 156 24.98 28.34 6.76
CA GLU A 156 26.05 27.69 7.53
C GLU A 156 25.49 26.99 8.77
N ILE A 157 24.52 27.60 9.46
CA ILE A 157 23.89 27.01 10.64
C ILE A 157 22.94 25.88 10.23
N VAL A 158 22.07 26.13 9.23
CA VAL A 158 21.09 25.14 8.77
C VAL A 158 21.77 23.93 8.16
N ALA A 159 22.92 24.07 7.50
CA ALA A 159 23.68 22.98 6.92
C ALA A 159 24.38 22.08 7.95
N GLN A 160 24.52 22.53 9.21
CA GLN A 160 25.11 21.68 10.26
C GLN A 160 24.20 20.52 10.58
N ARG A 161 24.76 19.32 10.70
CA ARG A 161 24.01 18.13 11.07
C ARG A 161 23.49 18.19 12.50
N PHE A 162 22.30 17.64 12.72
CA PHE A 162 21.85 17.33 14.07
C PHE A 162 22.57 16.08 14.58
N PRO A 163 22.93 15.99 15.86
CA PRO A 163 23.44 14.75 16.41
C PRO A 163 22.37 13.64 16.32
N ASN A 164 22.81 12.39 16.16
CA ASN A 164 21.94 11.22 16.05
C ASN A 164 20.85 11.40 14.96
N SER A 165 21.25 11.87 13.78
CA SER A 165 20.32 12.19 12.71
C SER A 165 20.61 11.44 11.41
N PHE A 166 19.54 11.17 10.66
CA PHE A 166 19.54 10.56 9.35
C PHE A 166 18.67 11.40 8.42
N VAL A 167 19.03 11.43 7.13
CA VAL A 167 18.17 11.99 6.10
C VAL A 167 17.35 10.87 5.51
N VAL A 168 16.05 11.09 5.31
CA VAL A 168 15.15 10.16 4.63
C VAL A 168 14.76 10.74 3.27
N PHE A 169 14.94 9.95 2.21
CA PHE A 169 14.62 10.34 0.84
C PHE A 169 13.88 9.22 0.08
N PRO A 170 12.97 9.53 -0.86
CA PRO A 170 12.08 8.51 -1.43
C PRO A 170 12.68 7.65 -2.54
N ASN A 171 13.98 7.77 -2.87
CA ASN A 171 14.62 6.91 -3.85
C ASN A 171 16.13 6.73 -3.61
N ALA A 172 16.64 5.56 -3.95
CA ALA A 172 18.04 5.22 -3.78
C ALA A 172 18.98 5.90 -4.79
N TYR A 173 18.48 6.24 -5.98
CA TYR A 173 19.30 6.86 -7.04
C TYR A 173 19.89 8.19 -6.61
N SER A 174 19.21 8.93 -5.75
CA SER A 174 19.62 10.26 -5.30
C SER A 174 20.53 10.26 -4.08
N ILE A 175 20.84 9.10 -3.47
CA ILE A 175 21.66 9.01 -2.23
C ILE A 175 22.96 9.82 -2.35
N PRO A 176 23.83 9.67 -3.37
CA PRO A 176 25.10 10.40 -3.41
C PRO A 176 24.91 11.92 -3.48
N ARG A 177 23.85 12.37 -4.19
CA ARG A 177 23.55 13.80 -4.30
C ARG A 177 23.00 14.36 -2.99
N VAL A 178 22.09 13.62 -2.35
CA VAL A 178 21.51 14.03 -1.07
C VAL A 178 22.57 14.07 0.02
N ALA A 179 23.40 13.04 0.14
CA ALA A 179 24.49 12.97 1.09
C ALA A 179 25.40 14.20 0.96
N ARG A 180 25.91 14.47 -0.24
CA ARG A 180 26.76 15.63 -0.53
C ARG A 180 26.07 16.97 -0.22
N ASN A 181 24.81 17.13 -0.62
CA ASN A 181 24.08 18.39 -0.50
C ASN A 181 23.70 18.73 0.96
N PHE A 182 23.54 17.71 1.80
CA PHE A 182 23.15 17.89 3.19
C PHE A 182 24.26 17.54 4.20
N GLY A 183 25.46 17.21 3.73
CA GLY A 183 26.63 16.95 4.57
C GLY A 183 26.52 15.65 5.39
N PHE A 184 25.87 14.61 4.84
CA PHE A 184 25.75 13.29 5.43
C PHE A 184 26.64 12.28 4.70
N GLU A 185 26.99 11.18 5.35
CA GLU A 185 27.54 10.02 4.68
C GLU A 185 26.41 9.27 3.93
N GLU A 186 26.74 8.54 2.88
CA GLU A 186 25.72 7.84 2.07
C GLU A 186 24.93 6.81 2.87
N ASP A 187 25.54 6.13 3.82
CA ASP A 187 24.87 5.17 4.72
C ASP A 187 23.89 5.85 5.71
N GLN A 188 24.01 7.15 5.91
CA GLN A 188 23.11 7.96 6.74
C GLN A 188 21.93 8.52 5.94
N VAL A 189 21.91 8.36 4.62
CA VAL A 189 20.76 8.66 3.77
C VAL A 189 19.92 7.39 3.64
N LYS A 190 18.80 7.36 4.31
CA LYS A 190 17.90 6.21 4.33
C LYS A 190 16.81 6.36 3.28
N VAL A 191 16.48 5.26 2.62
CA VAL A 191 15.43 5.26 1.61
C VAL A 191 14.13 4.76 2.23
N VAL A 192 13.10 5.61 2.19
CA VAL A 192 11.73 5.21 2.49
C VAL A 192 10.84 5.73 1.37
N HIS A 193 10.31 4.82 0.58
CA HIS A 193 9.49 5.18 -0.56
C HIS A 193 8.14 5.77 -0.15
N HIS A 194 7.58 6.60 -1.01
CA HIS A 194 6.19 7.02 -0.83
C HIS A 194 5.25 5.83 -1.08
N GLN A 195 4.29 5.70 -0.20
CA GLN A 195 3.27 4.65 -0.28
C GLN A 195 2.07 5.08 -1.12
N THR A 196 1.36 4.10 -1.64
CA THR A 196 0.04 4.29 -2.22
C THR A 196 -1.00 3.63 -1.31
N ASN A 197 -1.92 4.42 -0.79
CA ASN A 197 -3.08 3.90 -0.07
C ASN A 197 -4.12 3.39 -1.08
N LEU A 198 -3.94 2.16 -1.57
CA LEU A 198 -4.83 1.56 -2.56
C LEU A 198 -6.30 1.59 -2.16
N PRO A 199 -6.71 1.19 -0.92
CA PRO A 199 -8.10 1.28 -0.51
C PRO A 199 -8.71 2.67 -0.65
N GLY A 200 -7.95 3.70 -0.28
CA GLY A 200 -8.40 5.09 -0.41
C GLY A 200 -8.39 5.59 -1.85
N PHE A 201 -7.38 5.22 -2.64
CA PHE A 201 -7.26 5.60 -4.05
C PHE A 201 -8.38 5.00 -4.90
N CYS A 202 -8.63 3.70 -4.75
CA CYS A 202 -9.69 2.98 -5.48
C CYS A 202 -11.07 3.13 -4.83
N LYS A 203 -11.16 3.77 -3.67
CA LYS A 203 -12.43 3.93 -2.90
C LYS A 203 -13.11 2.59 -2.62
N TRP A 204 -12.32 1.59 -2.21
CA TRP A 204 -12.85 0.26 -1.91
C TRP A 204 -13.79 0.28 -0.72
N ASP A 205 -14.77 -0.61 -0.75
CA ASP A 205 -15.67 -0.87 0.37
C ASP A 205 -14.86 -1.23 1.63
N LYS A 206 -15.36 -0.82 2.79
CA LYS A 206 -14.70 -1.04 4.08
C LYS A 206 -14.54 -2.53 4.42
N ASP A 207 -15.56 -3.34 4.09
CA ASP A 207 -15.54 -4.77 4.39
C ASP A 207 -14.59 -5.51 3.44
N VAL A 208 -14.50 -5.06 2.17
CA VAL A 208 -13.48 -5.53 1.22
C VAL A 208 -12.09 -5.15 1.71
N THR A 209 -11.91 -3.92 2.17
CA THR A 209 -10.62 -3.45 2.72
C THR A 209 -10.20 -4.31 3.92
N SER A 210 -11.13 -4.62 4.85
CA SER A 210 -10.85 -5.50 5.98
C SER A 210 -10.42 -6.89 5.52
N LEU A 211 -11.16 -7.51 4.61
CA LEU A 211 -10.82 -8.82 4.04
C LEU A 211 -9.41 -8.84 3.39
N ILE A 212 -9.09 -7.79 2.62
CA ILE A 212 -7.79 -7.64 1.96
C ILE A 212 -6.65 -7.62 2.99
N MET A 213 -6.83 -6.88 4.07
CA MET A 213 -5.84 -6.77 5.14
C MET A 213 -5.72 -8.05 5.95
N ASP A 214 -6.84 -8.63 6.37
CA ASP A 214 -6.90 -9.87 7.17
C ASP A 214 -6.26 -11.06 6.46
N LYS A 215 -6.42 -11.15 5.14
CA LYS A 215 -5.85 -12.20 4.30
C LYS A 215 -4.50 -11.85 3.69
N ASN A 216 -3.92 -10.68 4.05
CA ASN A 216 -2.66 -10.19 3.50
C ASN A 216 -2.61 -10.28 1.96
N MET A 217 -3.69 -9.83 1.30
CA MET A 217 -3.82 -9.98 -0.15
C MET A 217 -2.88 -9.06 -0.93
N LEU A 218 -2.52 -7.91 -0.36
CA LEU A 218 -1.63 -6.96 -1.04
C LEU A 218 -0.25 -7.55 -1.36
N SER A 219 0.22 -8.50 -0.56
CA SER A 219 1.53 -9.15 -0.75
C SER A 219 1.52 -10.32 -1.75
N ALA A 220 0.34 -10.81 -2.15
CA ALA A 220 0.23 -11.98 -3.01
C ALA A 220 0.72 -11.74 -4.44
N ASP A 221 1.28 -12.76 -5.09
CA ASP A 221 1.71 -12.71 -6.48
C ASP A 221 0.53 -12.85 -7.44
N ALA A 222 -0.34 -13.82 -7.17
CA ALA A 222 -1.53 -14.07 -7.96
C ALA A 222 -2.77 -13.99 -7.06
N ILE A 223 -3.72 -13.15 -7.49
CA ILE A 223 -5.03 -13.01 -6.85
C ILE A 223 -6.11 -13.31 -7.87
N ALA A 224 -6.90 -14.35 -7.61
CA ALA A 224 -8.02 -14.74 -8.43
C ALA A 224 -9.34 -14.47 -7.70
N VAL A 225 -10.30 -13.88 -8.41
CA VAL A 225 -11.68 -13.72 -7.92
C VAL A 225 -12.60 -14.57 -8.78
N TYR A 226 -13.42 -15.37 -8.14
CA TYR A 226 -14.34 -16.27 -8.81
C TYR A 226 -15.80 -15.97 -8.38
N PRO A 227 -16.46 -14.99 -9.01
CA PRO A 227 -17.82 -14.58 -8.65
C PRO A 227 -18.86 -15.39 -9.44
N ALA A 228 -18.92 -16.68 -9.19
CA ALA A 228 -19.86 -17.56 -9.84
C ALA A 228 -20.59 -18.44 -8.82
N ARG A 229 -21.81 -18.88 -9.20
CA ARG A 229 -22.52 -19.85 -8.38
C ARG A 229 -21.68 -21.09 -8.15
N LEU A 230 -21.77 -21.67 -6.95
CA LEU A 230 -21.11 -22.92 -6.61
C LEU A 230 -21.87 -24.12 -7.22
N ASP A 231 -21.90 -24.17 -8.53
CA ASP A 231 -22.47 -25.28 -9.31
C ASP A 231 -21.32 -26.09 -9.93
N ARG A 232 -21.45 -27.40 -10.00
CA ARG A 232 -20.43 -28.29 -10.59
C ARG A 232 -20.09 -27.91 -12.04
N GLY A 233 -21.07 -27.42 -12.81
CA GLY A 233 -20.87 -26.92 -14.16
C GLY A 233 -20.00 -25.67 -14.27
N LYS A 234 -19.82 -24.93 -13.18
CA LYS A 234 -18.94 -23.76 -13.12
C LYS A 234 -17.47 -24.12 -12.84
N GLN A 235 -17.18 -25.37 -12.49
CA GLN A 235 -15.83 -25.94 -12.38
C GLN A 235 -14.89 -25.12 -11.46
N VAL A 236 -15.37 -24.72 -10.30
CA VAL A 236 -14.52 -23.98 -9.30
C VAL A 236 -13.33 -24.83 -8.85
N ASP A 237 -13.46 -26.16 -8.86
CA ASP A 237 -12.40 -27.13 -8.59
C ASP A 237 -11.18 -26.96 -9.52
N VAL A 238 -11.43 -26.66 -10.81
CA VAL A 238 -10.36 -26.38 -11.78
C VAL A 238 -9.60 -25.12 -11.39
N VAL A 239 -10.29 -24.07 -10.94
CA VAL A 239 -9.63 -22.83 -10.48
C VAL A 239 -8.75 -23.10 -9.28
N ILE A 240 -9.25 -23.86 -8.30
CA ILE A 240 -8.51 -24.28 -7.10
C ILE A 240 -7.23 -25.03 -7.50
N LYS A 241 -7.33 -26.00 -8.42
CA LYS A 241 -6.21 -26.81 -8.88
C LYS A 241 -5.14 -25.98 -9.60
N ILE A 242 -5.54 -25.03 -10.44
CA ILE A 242 -4.62 -24.10 -11.11
C ILE A 242 -3.91 -23.20 -10.09
N MET A 243 -4.65 -22.62 -9.13
CA MET A 243 -4.06 -21.80 -8.07
C MET A 243 -3.08 -22.60 -7.21
N ALA A 244 -3.39 -23.87 -6.92
CA ALA A 244 -2.48 -24.76 -6.23
C ALA A 244 -1.17 -25.01 -7.00
N GLN A 245 -1.23 -25.13 -8.34
CA GLN A 245 -0.01 -25.26 -9.15
C GLN A 245 0.80 -23.96 -9.16
N LEU A 246 0.15 -22.78 -9.21
CA LEU A 246 0.87 -21.50 -9.04
C LEU A 246 1.62 -21.45 -7.71
N LYS A 247 1.00 -21.92 -6.61
CA LYS A 247 1.67 -22.01 -5.32
C LYS A 247 2.91 -22.93 -5.35
N LYS A 248 2.84 -24.06 -6.05
CA LYS A 248 4.00 -24.96 -6.24
C LYS A 248 5.12 -24.33 -7.07
N LEU A 249 4.80 -23.32 -7.89
CA LEU A 249 5.77 -22.51 -8.61
C LEU A 249 6.35 -21.36 -7.76
N ASN A 250 6.20 -21.44 -6.44
CA ASN A 250 6.63 -20.45 -5.45
C ASN A 250 5.91 -19.09 -5.56
N TYR A 251 4.67 -19.09 -6.05
CA TYR A 251 3.81 -17.91 -6.01
C TYR A 251 3.00 -17.89 -4.72
N SER A 252 2.95 -16.75 -4.06
CA SER A 252 1.94 -16.51 -3.03
C SER A 252 0.60 -16.26 -3.72
N VAL A 253 -0.39 -17.10 -3.42
CA VAL A 253 -1.68 -17.07 -4.09
C VAL A 253 -2.80 -16.65 -3.14
N ARG A 254 -3.83 -16.00 -3.68
CA ARG A 254 -5.10 -15.74 -3.01
C ARG A 254 -6.22 -16.01 -3.99
N MET A 255 -7.19 -16.82 -3.59
CA MET A 255 -8.41 -17.08 -4.34
C MET A 255 -9.61 -16.69 -3.48
N ILE A 256 -10.49 -15.86 -4.04
CA ILE A 256 -11.74 -15.45 -3.41
C ILE A 256 -12.87 -16.04 -4.23
N ALA A 257 -13.61 -16.99 -3.64
CA ALA A 257 -14.81 -17.54 -4.23
C ALA A 257 -16.04 -16.77 -3.68
N CYS A 258 -16.68 -16.00 -4.57
CA CYS A 258 -17.93 -15.32 -4.23
C CYS A 258 -19.07 -16.32 -4.35
N ASP A 259 -19.39 -17.01 -3.26
CA ASP A 259 -20.36 -18.08 -3.22
C ASP A 259 -21.80 -17.54 -3.08
N PHE A 260 -22.40 -17.24 -4.21
CA PHE A 260 -23.80 -16.80 -4.28
C PHE A 260 -24.81 -17.91 -4.02
N HIS A 261 -26.07 -17.52 -3.86
CA HIS A 261 -27.20 -18.42 -3.89
C HIS A 261 -27.24 -19.19 -5.20
N SER A 262 -27.13 -20.53 -5.17
CA SER A 262 -27.40 -21.37 -6.31
C SER A 262 -28.85 -21.84 -6.32
N THR A 263 -29.42 -22.01 -7.49
CA THR A 263 -30.79 -22.49 -7.66
C THR A 263 -30.91 -24.01 -7.59
N GLY A 264 -29.82 -24.75 -7.42
CA GLY A 264 -29.82 -26.20 -7.35
C GLY A 264 -28.65 -26.75 -6.54
N GLY A 265 -28.94 -27.68 -5.64
CA GLY A 265 -27.94 -28.42 -4.89
C GLY A 265 -27.56 -27.88 -3.52
N ASP A 266 -26.92 -28.74 -2.73
CA ASP A 266 -26.42 -28.41 -1.40
C ASP A 266 -25.07 -27.68 -1.51
N LYS A 267 -25.13 -26.37 -1.41
CA LYS A 267 -23.96 -25.49 -1.45
C LYS A 267 -22.97 -25.72 -0.34
N VAL A 268 -23.47 -26.03 0.85
CA VAL A 268 -22.62 -26.18 2.03
C VAL A 268 -21.74 -27.40 1.85
N THR A 269 -22.31 -28.52 1.44
CA THR A 269 -21.58 -29.74 1.15
C THR A 269 -20.55 -29.51 0.03
N TYR A 270 -20.95 -28.86 -1.07
CA TYR A 270 -20.01 -28.61 -2.19
C TYR A 270 -18.88 -27.66 -1.79
N ARG A 271 -19.15 -26.63 -0.95
CA ARG A 271 -18.09 -25.76 -0.43
C ARG A 271 -17.10 -26.53 0.44
N GLU A 272 -17.59 -27.41 1.33
CA GLU A 272 -16.70 -28.25 2.16
C GLU A 272 -15.89 -29.24 1.33
N GLU A 273 -16.48 -29.82 0.25
CA GLU A 273 -15.73 -30.62 -0.72
C GLU A 273 -14.58 -29.80 -1.35
N MET A 274 -14.85 -28.54 -1.74
CA MET A 274 -13.84 -27.68 -2.35
C MET A 274 -12.73 -27.27 -1.37
N LYS A 275 -13.05 -27.04 -0.10
CA LYS A 275 -12.05 -26.80 0.94
C LYS A 275 -11.14 -28.01 1.15
N LYS A 276 -11.73 -29.19 1.27
CA LYS A 276 -10.95 -30.42 1.39
C LYS A 276 -10.04 -30.62 0.18
N MET A 277 -10.57 -30.44 -1.01
CA MET A 277 -9.78 -30.52 -2.25
C MET A 277 -8.64 -29.49 -2.23
N ALA A 278 -8.89 -28.24 -1.82
CA ALA A 278 -7.87 -27.21 -1.74
C ALA A 278 -6.69 -27.66 -0.84
N ILE A 279 -6.99 -28.23 0.33
CA ILE A 279 -5.99 -28.77 1.26
C ILE A 279 -5.23 -29.94 0.61
N ASP A 280 -5.93 -30.87 -0.03
CA ASP A 280 -5.32 -32.04 -0.69
C ASP A 280 -4.39 -31.61 -1.85
N TRP A 281 -4.64 -30.47 -2.47
CA TRP A 281 -3.79 -29.85 -3.50
C TRP A 281 -2.71 -28.93 -2.95
N GLY A 282 -2.69 -28.65 -1.62
CA GLY A 282 -1.63 -27.89 -0.94
C GLY A 282 -1.95 -26.40 -0.71
N LEU A 283 -3.21 -25.99 -0.86
CA LEU A 283 -3.69 -24.68 -0.43
C LEU A 283 -4.08 -24.70 1.05
N ASN A 284 -4.13 -23.55 1.67
CA ASN A 284 -4.57 -23.37 3.05
C ASN A 284 -5.65 -22.28 3.16
N ASP A 285 -6.10 -21.97 4.37
CA ASP A 285 -7.18 -21.00 4.65
C ASP A 285 -6.82 -19.55 4.30
N GLN A 286 -5.54 -19.25 4.10
CA GLN A 286 -5.14 -17.95 3.56
C GLN A 286 -5.23 -17.91 2.04
N ASP A 287 -5.04 -19.05 1.38
CA ASP A 287 -4.98 -19.14 -0.07
C ASP A 287 -6.38 -19.17 -0.71
N LEU A 288 -7.36 -19.76 -0.02
CA LEU A 288 -8.75 -19.87 -0.47
C LEU A 288 -9.71 -19.26 0.56
N THR A 289 -10.52 -18.33 0.13
CA THR A 289 -11.54 -17.66 0.95
C THR A 289 -12.89 -17.72 0.26
N PHE A 290 -13.92 -18.16 0.99
CA PHE A 290 -15.31 -18.05 0.56
C PHE A 290 -15.94 -16.79 1.17
N THR A 291 -16.60 -15.97 0.34
CA THR A 291 -17.16 -14.70 0.81
C THR A 291 -18.20 -14.87 1.87
N SER A 292 -19.01 -15.93 1.81
CA SER A 292 -20.04 -16.24 2.83
C SER A 292 -19.47 -16.52 4.22
N GLU A 293 -18.19 -16.93 4.30
CA GLU A 293 -17.48 -17.16 5.56
C GLU A 293 -16.71 -15.94 6.03
N ALA A 294 -16.21 -15.14 5.06
CA ALA A 294 -15.44 -13.95 5.36
C ALA A 294 -16.30 -12.84 5.96
N ASN A 295 -17.56 -12.68 5.52
CA ASN A 295 -18.46 -11.68 6.04
C ASN A 295 -19.90 -12.24 6.12
N PRO A 296 -20.52 -12.26 7.33
CA PRO A 296 -21.89 -12.75 7.50
C PRO A 296 -22.92 -12.04 6.60
N SER A 297 -22.71 -10.78 6.25
CA SER A 297 -23.62 -10.02 5.37
C SER A 297 -23.59 -10.51 3.93
N TRP A 298 -22.56 -11.26 3.53
CA TRP A 298 -22.39 -11.80 2.16
C TRP A 298 -22.91 -13.23 1.98
N LYS A 299 -23.50 -13.85 3.03
CA LYS A 299 -23.99 -15.24 2.96
C LYS A 299 -25.03 -15.51 1.89
N GLY A 300 -25.93 -14.56 1.65
CA GLY A 300 -27.00 -14.71 0.67
C GLY A 300 -26.69 -14.07 -0.68
N GLN A 301 -25.96 -13.00 -0.66
CA GLN A 301 -25.64 -12.20 -1.84
C GLN A 301 -24.38 -11.36 -1.60
N VAL A 302 -23.47 -11.38 -2.52
CA VAL A 302 -22.31 -10.46 -2.52
C VAL A 302 -22.71 -9.21 -3.32
N PRO A 303 -22.61 -8.01 -2.74
CA PRO A 303 -22.90 -6.76 -3.46
C PRO A 303 -22.04 -6.59 -4.71
N ARG A 304 -22.60 -6.04 -5.79
CA ARG A 304 -21.83 -5.81 -7.02
C ARG A 304 -20.60 -4.92 -6.81
N LYS A 305 -20.70 -3.91 -5.92
CA LYS A 305 -19.55 -3.06 -5.55
C LYS A 305 -18.41 -3.88 -4.95
N VAL A 306 -18.72 -4.85 -4.08
CA VAL A 306 -17.73 -5.75 -3.48
C VAL A 306 -17.03 -6.59 -4.56
N VAL A 307 -17.80 -7.16 -5.51
CA VAL A 307 -17.22 -7.93 -6.63
C VAL A 307 -16.32 -7.06 -7.50
N HIS A 308 -16.76 -5.83 -7.79
CA HIS A 308 -15.96 -4.85 -8.53
C HIS A 308 -14.64 -4.54 -7.82
N ASP A 309 -14.67 -4.23 -6.53
CA ASP A 309 -13.48 -3.90 -5.75
C ASP A 309 -12.50 -5.08 -5.68
N LEU A 310 -13.03 -6.30 -5.58
CA LEU A 310 -12.21 -7.51 -5.63
C LEU A 310 -11.57 -7.70 -7.01
N PHE A 311 -12.27 -7.36 -8.11
CA PHE A 311 -11.68 -7.39 -9.45
C PHE A 311 -10.61 -6.33 -9.65
N GLU A 312 -10.75 -5.13 -9.08
CA GLU A 312 -9.70 -4.11 -9.10
C GLU A 312 -8.42 -4.56 -8.38
N LEU A 313 -8.58 -5.37 -7.33
CA LEU A 313 -7.45 -5.94 -6.59
C LEU A 313 -6.80 -7.12 -7.35
N SER A 314 -7.61 -7.95 -8.01
CA SER A 314 -7.15 -9.19 -8.64
C SER A 314 -6.33 -8.94 -9.91
N ASN A 315 -5.55 -9.92 -10.32
CA ASN A 315 -4.73 -9.86 -11.52
C ASN A 315 -4.90 -11.06 -12.45
N VAL A 316 -5.70 -12.05 -12.04
CA VAL A 316 -6.04 -13.20 -12.87
C VAL A 316 -7.50 -13.60 -12.68
N PHE A 317 -8.19 -13.86 -13.78
CA PHE A 317 -9.54 -14.38 -13.81
C PHE A 317 -9.57 -15.67 -14.62
N ILE A 318 -10.03 -16.76 -14.00
CA ILE A 318 -10.08 -18.10 -14.60
C ILE A 318 -11.54 -18.51 -14.67
N LEU A 319 -12.06 -18.74 -15.87
CA LEU A 319 -13.44 -19.16 -16.11
C LEU A 319 -13.49 -20.47 -16.90
N PRO A 320 -13.46 -21.61 -16.23
CA PRO A 320 -13.50 -22.91 -16.86
C PRO A 320 -14.93 -23.43 -17.08
N SER A 321 -15.95 -22.57 -16.93
CA SER A 321 -17.36 -22.97 -17.04
C SER A 321 -17.63 -23.86 -18.25
N ARG A 322 -18.42 -24.92 -18.05
CA ARG A 322 -18.85 -25.84 -19.10
C ARG A 322 -19.81 -25.20 -20.08
N SER A 323 -20.59 -24.22 -19.65
CA SER A 323 -21.57 -23.52 -20.47
C SER A 323 -21.74 -22.08 -19.97
N GLU A 324 -21.73 -21.15 -20.92
CA GLU A 324 -22.02 -19.74 -20.72
C GLU A 324 -22.81 -19.22 -21.93
N THR A 325 -23.64 -18.20 -21.72
CA THR A 325 -24.27 -17.52 -22.86
C THR A 325 -23.36 -16.39 -23.38
N TYR A 326 -22.80 -15.59 -22.47
CA TYR A 326 -21.98 -14.43 -22.82
C TYR A 326 -20.88 -14.15 -21.77
N SER A 327 -21.20 -14.36 -20.50
CA SER A 327 -20.36 -14.09 -19.33
C SER A 327 -20.02 -12.62 -19.11
N LEU A 328 -20.96 -11.85 -18.52
CA LEU A 328 -20.71 -10.48 -18.08
C LEU A 328 -19.54 -10.39 -17.10
N VAL A 329 -19.39 -11.40 -16.26
CA VAL A 329 -18.32 -11.48 -15.26
C VAL A 329 -16.92 -11.47 -15.88
N ALA A 330 -16.76 -12.14 -17.04
CA ALA A 330 -15.48 -12.12 -17.77
C ALA A 330 -15.19 -10.73 -18.36
N GLN A 331 -16.22 -9.98 -18.77
CA GLN A 331 -16.05 -8.60 -19.20
C GLN A 331 -15.68 -7.67 -18.03
N GLU A 332 -16.36 -7.81 -16.90
CA GLU A 332 -16.07 -7.04 -15.69
C GLU A 332 -14.61 -7.25 -15.24
N ALA A 333 -14.15 -8.51 -15.24
CA ALA A 333 -12.76 -8.84 -14.94
C ALA A 333 -11.77 -8.23 -15.95
N ALA A 334 -12.09 -8.30 -17.25
CA ALA A 334 -11.28 -7.73 -18.33
C ALA A 334 -11.17 -6.20 -18.19
N LEU A 335 -12.28 -5.51 -17.89
CA LEU A 335 -12.31 -4.07 -17.69
C LEU A 335 -11.47 -3.62 -16.48
N CYS A 336 -11.37 -4.47 -15.45
CA CYS A 336 -10.49 -4.26 -14.30
C CYS A 336 -9.03 -4.67 -14.57
N GLY A 337 -8.68 -5.08 -15.80
CA GLY A 337 -7.31 -5.38 -16.20
C GLY A 337 -6.81 -6.77 -15.81
N ASN A 338 -7.70 -7.71 -15.50
CA ASN A 338 -7.31 -9.06 -15.15
C ASN A 338 -6.84 -9.86 -16.37
N LEU A 339 -5.82 -10.70 -16.17
CA LEU A 339 -5.45 -11.73 -17.13
C LEU A 339 -6.57 -12.76 -17.24
N LEU A 340 -7.11 -12.95 -18.44
CA LEU A 340 -8.22 -13.89 -18.66
C LEU A 340 -7.68 -15.28 -19.01
N VAL A 341 -8.18 -16.33 -18.32
CA VAL A 341 -8.00 -17.74 -18.66
C VAL A 341 -9.37 -18.35 -18.89
N LEU A 342 -9.69 -18.66 -20.12
CA LEU A 342 -11.05 -18.99 -20.56
C LEU A 342 -11.13 -20.37 -21.19
N ASN A 343 -12.33 -20.99 -21.13
CA ASN A 343 -12.59 -22.26 -21.75
C ASN A 343 -12.57 -22.14 -23.28
N HIS A 344 -11.61 -22.83 -23.91
CA HIS A 344 -11.45 -22.87 -25.39
C HIS A 344 -12.66 -23.43 -26.10
N ASP A 345 -13.34 -24.40 -25.48
CA ASP A 345 -14.44 -25.12 -26.13
C ASP A 345 -15.75 -24.31 -26.15
N PHE A 346 -15.74 -23.14 -25.50
CA PHE A 346 -16.82 -22.18 -25.62
C PHE A 346 -16.48 -21.10 -26.67
N ALA A 347 -16.93 -21.33 -27.89
CA ALA A 347 -16.60 -20.50 -29.06
C ALA A 347 -16.88 -18.99 -28.91
N PRO A 348 -17.96 -18.52 -28.20
CA PRO A 348 -18.21 -17.10 -28.01
C PRO A 348 -17.08 -16.36 -27.34
N PHE A 349 -16.28 -16.97 -26.46
CA PHE A 349 -15.14 -16.30 -25.83
C PHE A 349 -14.10 -15.87 -26.86
N ARG A 350 -13.88 -16.65 -27.91
CA ARG A 350 -12.92 -16.30 -28.99
C ARG A 350 -13.42 -15.14 -29.85
N ASP A 351 -14.74 -15.06 -30.04
CA ASP A 351 -15.37 -13.94 -30.72
C ASP A 351 -15.22 -12.63 -29.91
N ILE A 352 -15.49 -12.68 -28.60
CA ILE A 352 -15.51 -11.51 -27.72
C ILE A 352 -14.09 -11.03 -27.41
N TYR A 353 -13.18 -11.93 -27.06
CA TYR A 353 -11.85 -11.57 -26.52
C TYR A 353 -10.71 -11.76 -27.54
N GLY A 354 -10.97 -12.40 -28.68
CA GLY A 354 -9.96 -12.64 -29.72
C GLY A 354 -8.72 -13.33 -29.17
N LYS A 355 -7.55 -12.75 -29.44
CA LYS A 355 -6.24 -13.24 -28.95
C LYS A 355 -5.84 -12.73 -27.56
N ASN A 356 -6.69 -11.96 -26.89
CA ASN A 356 -6.37 -11.25 -25.65
C ASN A 356 -6.70 -12.05 -24.38
N ALA A 357 -6.80 -13.38 -24.49
CA ALA A 357 -7.00 -14.28 -23.38
C ALA A 357 -6.17 -15.56 -23.56
N ILE A 358 -5.90 -16.25 -22.46
CA ILE A 358 -5.34 -17.60 -22.48
C ILE A 358 -6.51 -18.56 -22.64
N TYR A 359 -6.49 -19.36 -23.72
CA TYR A 359 -7.51 -20.36 -23.98
C TYR A 359 -6.97 -21.75 -23.64
N LYS A 360 -7.73 -22.49 -22.84
CA LYS A 360 -7.42 -23.87 -22.46
C LYS A 360 -8.67 -24.73 -22.54
N GLN A 361 -8.50 -25.98 -22.92
CA GLN A 361 -9.61 -26.91 -22.94
C GLN A 361 -10.00 -27.32 -21.54
N PHE A 362 -11.25 -27.09 -21.19
CA PHE A 362 -11.89 -27.59 -19.99
C PHE A 362 -13.09 -28.41 -20.41
N SER A 363 -13.69 -29.19 -19.48
CA SER A 363 -14.95 -29.89 -19.82
C SER A 363 -16.01 -28.88 -20.25
N ALA A 364 -16.74 -29.18 -21.31
CA ALA A 364 -17.78 -28.32 -21.85
C ALA A 364 -19.06 -29.11 -22.12
N ASN A 365 -20.22 -28.46 -21.99
CA ASN A 365 -21.48 -28.98 -22.52
C ASN A 365 -21.61 -28.49 -23.95
N ILE A 366 -21.70 -29.41 -24.90
CA ILE A 366 -21.88 -29.12 -26.31
C ILE A 366 -23.33 -29.48 -26.70
N GLY A 367 -24.13 -28.46 -27.01
CA GLY A 367 -25.47 -28.62 -27.55
C GLY A 367 -26.41 -27.49 -27.17
N PHE A 368 -27.11 -26.95 -28.18
CA PHE A 368 -28.13 -25.92 -28.01
C PHE A 368 -29.55 -26.51 -27.88
N ASP A 369 -29.74 -27.76 -28.26
CA ASP A 369 -31.05 -28.35 -28.53
C ASP A 369 -31.42 -29.54 -27.63
N GLY A 370 -30.84 -29.64 -26.42
CA GLY A 370 -31.14 -30.74 -25.49
C GLY A 370 -30.68 -32.14 -25.97
N LEU A 371 -29.94 -32.22 -27.04
CA LEU A 371 -29.17 -33.39 -27.47
C LEU A 371 -27.76 -33.25 -26.86
N ASP A 372 -27.71 -33.51 -25.58
CA ASP A 372 -26.58 -33.21 -24.75
C ASP A 372 -25.36 -34.08 -25.05
N GLY A 373 -24.39 -33.50 -25.73
CA GLY A 373 -23.03 -34.01 -25.75
C GLY A 373 -22.24 -33.33 -24.63
N GLU A 374 -21.89 -34.04 -23.58
CA GLU A 374 -20.88 -33.59 -22.61
C GLU A 374 -19.50 -34.01 -23.13
N VAL A 375 -18.65 -33.06 -23.47
CA VAL A 375 -17.23 -33.33 -23.66
C VAL A 375 -16.51 -33.16 -22.32
N THR A 376 -16.17 -34.28 -21.72
CA THR A 376 -15.35 -34.30 -20.51
C THR A 376 -13.90 -34.39 -20.94
N THR A 377 -13.18 -33.26 -20.79
CA THR A 377 -11.74 -33.26 -20.96
C THR A 377 -11.12 -33.53 -19.59
N THR A 378 -10.86 -34.81 -19.28
CA THR A 378 -10.03 -35.18 -18.14
C THR A 378 -8.65 -35.50 -18.67
N PRO A 379 -7.64 -34.68 -18.43
CA PRO A 379 -6.28 -34.97 -18.85
C PRO A 379 -5.79 -36.27 -18.21
N SER A 380 -5.07 -37.09 -18.95
CA SER A 380 -4.43 -38.30 -18.41
C SER A 380 -3.42 -37.98 -17.30
N ASP A 381 -2.77 -36.83 -17.39
CA ASP A 381 -1.98 -36.21 -16.33
C ASP A 381 -2.62 -34.88 -15.90
N GLU A 382 -3.54 -34.94 -14.95
CA GLU A 382 -4.26 -33.76 -14.44
C GLU A 382 -3.31 -32.75 -13.80
N LYS A 383 -2.31 -33.20 -13.05
CA LYS A 383 -1.36 -32.33 -12.37
C LYS A 383 -0.45 -31.61 -13.35
N GLY A 384 0.09 -32.31 -14.35
CA GLY A 384 0.89 -31.72 -15.41
C GLY A 384 0.10 -30.71 -16.23
N TYR A 385 -1.15 -31.01 -16.57
CA TYR A 385 -2.01 -30.12 -17.33
C TYR A 385 -2.25 -28.78 -16.61
N TYR A 386 -2.62 -28.81 -15.32
CA TYR A 386 -2.82 -27.56 -14.57
C TYR A 386 -1.50 -26.85 -14.24
N HIS A 387 -0.40 -27.60 -14.17
CA HIS A 387 0.93 -27.02 -14.04
C HIS A 387 1.30 -26.18 -15.28
N ASP A 388 1.05 -26.69 -16.48
CA ASP A 388 1.31 -25.95 -17.72
C ASP A 388 0.47 -24.69 -17.84
N ILE A 389 -0.79 -24.72 -17.37
CA ILE A 389 -1.63 -23.53 -17.28
C ILE A 389 -1.04 -22.53 -16.29
N ALA A 390 -0.63 -22.99 -15.13
CA ALA A 390 -0.01 -22.14 -14.11
C ALA A 390 1.31 -21.51 -14.59
N MET A 391 2.15 -22.26 -15.30
CA MET A 391 3.36 -21.74 -15.94
C MET A 391 3.05 -20.62 -16.93
N ARG A 392 2.00 -20.79 -17.75
CA ARG A 392 1.58 -19.74 -18.70
C ARG A 392 1.05 -18.51 -17.97
N ILE A 393 0.23 -18.66 -16.93
CA ILE A 393 -0.23 -17.55 -16.09
C ILE A 393 0.96 -16.82 -15.47
N LYS A 394 1.89 -17.56 -14.86
CA LYS A 394 3.11 -16.99 -14.27
C LYS A 394 3.89 -16.17 -15.28
N TYR A 395 4.12 -16.72 -16.49
CA TYR A 395 4.81 -16.01 -17.56
C TYR A 395 4.14 -14.68 -17.89
N GLU A 396 2.81 -14.64 -18.05
CA GLU A 396 2.09 -13.40 -18.35
C GLU A 396 2.14 -12.39 -17.19
N LEU A 397 1.99 -12.84 -15.94
CA LEU A 397 2.07 -11.97 -14.77
C LEU A 397 3.46 -11.35 -14.56
N GLU A 398 4.52 -11.98 -15.08
CA GLU A 398 5.89 -11.49 -15.00
C GLU A 398 6.31 -10.64 -16.21
N ASN A 399 5.79 -10.92 -17.40
CA ASN A 399 6.26 -10.34 -18.66
C ASN A 399 5.30 -9.30 -19.26
N ASN A 400 4.02 -9.31 -18.89
CA ASN A 400 3.11 -8.23 -19.26
C ASN A 400 3.44 -7.00 -18.39
N MET A 401 3.90 -5.91 -19.02
CA MET A 401 4.37 -4.72 -18.32
C MET A 401 3.31 -4.13 -17.37
N VAL A 402 2.03 -4.13 -17.75
CA VAL A 402 0.96 -3.58 -16.91
C VAL A 402 0.74 -4.44 -15.67
N LEU A 403 0.59 -5.76 -15.85
CA LEU A 403 0.37 -6.71 -14.75
C LEU A 403 1.57 -6.75 -13.78
N ALA A 404 2.79 -6.79 -14.34
CA ALA A 404 4.01 -6.79 -13.54
C ALA A 404 4.18 -5.49 -12.74
N GLN A 405 3.86 -4.33 -13.33
CA GLN A 405 3.92 -3.05 -12.65
C GLN A 405 2.86 -2.93 -11.55
N GLN A 406 1.62 -3.30 -11.83
CA GLN A 406 0.53 -3.31 -10.84
C GLN A 406 0.88 -4.22 -9.66
N LYS A 407 1.36 -5.44 -9.92
CA LYS A 407 1.84 -6.37 -8.90
C LYS A 407 2.93 -5.73 -8.04
N ARG A 408 3.97 -5.16 -8.66
CA ARG A 408 5.09 -4.53 -7.97
C ARG A 408 4.64 -3.37 -7.07
N LEU A 409 3.78 -2.48 -7.56
CA LEU A 409 3.29 -1.35 -6.77
C LEU A 409 2.42 -1.83 -5.60
N ARG A 410 1.55 -2.80 -5.84
CA ARG A 410 0.71 -3.40 -4.79
C ARG A 410 1.55 -4.05 -3.69
N GLN A 411 2.58 -4.80 -4.04
CA GLN A 411 3.42 -5.52 -3.08
C GLN A 411 4.38 -4.60 -2.31
N TYR A 412 5.06 -3.70 -3.00
CA TYR A 412 6.20 -2.97 -2.46
C TYR A 412 5.95 -1.47 -2.24
N ARG A 413 4.75 -0.99 -2.54
CA ARG A 413 4.37 0.41 -2.28
C ARG A 413 3.10 0.53 -1.42
N ASN A 414 2.65 -0.58 -0.84
CA ASN A 414 1.59 -0.55 0.16
C ASN A 414 2.13 -0.11 1.52
N PRO A 415 1.27 0.50 2.36
CA PRO A 415 1.69 1.05 3.65
C PRO A 415 2.31 0.02 4.60
N VAL A 416 1.77 -1.20 4.62
CA VAL A 416 2.22 -2.25 5.55
C VAL A 416 3.64 -2.69 5.23
N TRP A 417 3.92 -2.90 3.93
CA TRP A 417 5.26 -3.32 3.50
C TRP A 417 6.31 -2.24 3.76
N ILE A 418 6.01 -0.99 3.36
CA ILE A 418 6.94 0.14 3.56
C ILE A 418 7.19 0.37 5.05
N PHE A 419 6.14 0.35 5.86
CA PHE A 419 6.29 0.51 7.29
C PHE A 419 7.24 -0.53 7.87
N LYS A 420 6.96 -1.80 7.63
CA LYS A 420 7.69 -2.92 8.23
C LYS A 420 9.13 -3.05 7.72
N ASN A 421 9.37 -2.76 6.44
CA ASN A 421 10.67 -3.03 5.81
C ASN A 421 11.55 -1.79 5.65
N GLU A 422 10.98 -0.58 5.64
CA GLU A 422 11.74 0.63 5.37
C GLU A 422 11.67 1.66 6.51
N LEU A 423 10.50 1.89 7.13
CA LEU A 423 10.34 2.95 8.13
C LEU A 423 10.62 2.47 9.56
N GLU A 424 9.95 1.41 10.01
CA GLU A 424 10.08 0.92 11.40
C GLU A 424 11.51 0.55 11.78
N PRO A 425 12.34 -0.09 10.92
CA PRO A 425 13.74 -0.38 11.24
C PRO A 425 14.54 0.87 11.61
N LEU A 426 14.20 2.03 11.05
CA LEU A 426 14.89 3.28 11.33
C LEU A 426 14.69 3.80 12.76
N PHE A 427 13.72 3.28 13.51
CA PHE A 427 13.45 3.68 14.91
C PHE A 427 14.42 3.03 15.90
N TYR A 428 15.12 2.00 15.49
CA TYR A 428 16.03 1.24 16.32
C TYR A 428 17.48 1.46 15.87
N ASN A 429 18.40 1.40 16.79
CA ASN A 429 19.82 1.40 16.45
C ASN A 429 20.17 0.03 15.91
N GLU A 430 20.78 -0.01 14.75
CA GLU A 430 21.66 -1.09 14.35
C GLU A 430 23.04 -0.82 14.96
#